data_6f527ef5e6f146a2fc249e0103e21765
#
_entry.id   6f527ef5e6f146a2fc249e0103e21765
#
_cell.length_a   1.000
_cell.length_b   1.000
_cell.length_c   1.000
_cell.angle_alpha   90.00
_cell.angle_beta   90.00
_cell.angle_gamma   90.00
#
_symmetry.space_group_name_H-M   'P 1'
#
loop_
_entity.id
_entity.type
_entity.pdbx_description
1 polymer ?
#
loop_
_entity_poly.entity_id
_entity_poly.type
_entity_poly.pdbx_seq_one_letter_code
_entity_poly.pdbx_strand_id
1 'polypeptide(L)'
;MGERVDLQRLLETICDNVYYQAPGNININYPAIIYTRRNINIKHAGNKGYVLNKSYTVPVIDRDPDSKIVDEVALLPSCSHDRHYVSDGLNHDIFTIYY
;
A
#
# COMPACT_ATOMS: atom_id res chain seq x y z
N MET A 1 0.80 9.74 -13.34
CA MET A 1 1.69 9.19 -12.32
C MET A 1 1.75 10.14 -11.14
N GLY A 2 1.52 9.65 -9.93
CA GLY A 2 1.56 10.46 -8.73
C GLY A 2 2.87 10.29 -7.97
N GLU A 3 3.12 11.16 -7.03
CA GLU A 3 4.26 11.02 -6.12
C GLU A 3 3.88 10.19 -4.91
N ARG A 4 4.89 9.56 -4.28
CA ARG A 4 4.67 8.75 -3.07
C ARG A 4 3.96 9.54 -1.97
N VAL A 5 4.31 10.82 -1.81
CA VAL A 5 3.69 11.67 -0.78
C VAL A 5 2.19 11.82 -1.03
N ASP A 6 1.76 11.87 -2.28
CA ASP A 6 0.34 11.95 -2.63
C ASP A 6 -0.37 10.64 -2.29
N LEU A 7 0.28 9.50 -2.55
CA LEU A 7 -0.25 8.20 -2.14
C LEU A 7 -0.35 8.11 -0.62
N GLN A 8 0.66 8.58 0.10
CA GLN A 8 0.67 8.63 1.56
C GLN A 8 -0.56 9.39 2.08
N ARG A 9 -0.83 10.56 1.53
CA ARG A 9 -1.98 11.38 1.94
C ARG A 9 -3.30 10.69 1.62
N LEU A 10 -3.38 10.04 0.47
CA LEU A 10 -4.58 9.29 0.09
C LEU A 10 -4.85 8.16 1.08
N LEU A 11 -3.83 7.40 1.45
CA LEU A 11 -3.96 6.31 2.42
C LEU A 11 -4.29 6.85 3.81
N GLU A 12 -3.77 8.01 4.18
CA GLU A 12 -4.07 8.64 5.47
C GLU A 12 -5.53 9.09 5.59
N THR A 13 -6.22 9.33 4.48
CA THR A 13 -7.66 9.60 4.50
C THR A 13 -8.49 8.37 4.85
N ILE A 14 -7.92 7.18 4.68
CA ILE A 14 -8.59 5.89 4.92
C ILE A 14 -8.21 5.32 6.29
N CYS A 15 -6.95 5.44 6.68
CA CYS A 15 -6.41 4.86 7.90
C CYS A 15 -5.54 5.87 8.63
N ASP A 16 -5.68 5.95 9.95
CA ASP A 16 -4.93 6.91 10.78
C ASP A 16 -3.44 6.53 10.89
N ASN A 17 -3.12 5.24 10.79
CA ASN A 17 -1.75 4.75 10.98
C ASN A 17 -1.21 4.25 9.65
N VAL A 18 -0.49 5.10 8.93
CA VAL A 18 0.11 4.78 7.64
C VAL A 18 1.61 5.00 7.72
N TYR A 19 2.37 3.95 7.43
CA TYR A 19 3.83 3.97 7.51
C TYR A 19 4.42 3.55 6.17
N TYR A 20 5.47 4.26 5.75
CA TYR A 20 6.24 3.88 4.58
C TYR A 20 7.55 3.22 5.03
N GLN A 21 7.78 1.97 4.63
CA GLN A 21 8.97 1.20 5.01
C GLN A 21 9.22 1.27 6.52
N ALA A 22 8.27 0.73 7.29
CA ALA A 22 8.26 0.88 8.74
C ALA A 22 9.62 0.53 9.37
N PRO A 23 10.18 1.41 10.21
CA PRO A 23 11.40 1.10 10.97
C PRO A 23 11.14 -0.06 11.94
N GLY A 24 12.14 -0.91 12.15
CA GLY A 24 11.99 -2.11 12.97
C GLY A 24 11.71 -1.90 14.45
N ASN A 25 11.88 -0.68 14.96
CA ASN A 25 11.78 -0.38 16.39
C ASN A 25 10.54 0.44 16.75
N ILE A 26 9.53 0.50 15.87
CA ILE A 26 8.36 1.31 16.17
C ILE A 26 7.20 0.43 16.64
N ASN A 27 6.48 0.93 17.64
CA ASN A 27 5.23 0.32 18.08
C ASN A 27 4.12 0.71 17.13
N ILE A 28 3.54 -0.27 16.45
CA ILE A 28 2.50 -0.04 15.48
C ILE A 28 1.14 -0.23 16.13
N ASN A 29 0.30 0.78 16.03
CA ASN A 29 -1.09 0.70 16.46
C ASN A 29 -1.94 0.22 15.29
N TYR A 30 -2.76 -0.78 15.53
CA TYR A 30 -3.66 -1.34 14.52
C TYR A 30 -5.06 -0.76 14.67
N PRO A 31 -5.79 -0.57 13.55
CA PRO A 31 -5.42 -0.92 12.17
C PRO A 31 -4.29 -0.06 11.62
N ALA A 32 -3.49 -0.63 10.74
CA ALA A 32 -2.35 0.07 10.15
C ALA A 32 -2.16 -0.32 8.68
N ILE A 33 -1.60 0.60 7.91
CA ILE A 33 -1.12 0.35 6.56
C ILE A 33 0.38 0.58 6.56
N ILE A 34 1.14 -0.44 6.16
CA ILE A 34 2.60 -0.35 6.06
C ILE A 34 2.96 -0.67 4.62
N TYR A 35 3.20 0.36 3.82
CA TYR A 35 3.43 0.15 2.41
C TYR A 35 4.89 0.35 2.02
N THR A 36 5.29 -0.31 0.93
CA THR A 36 6.64 -0.20 0.38
C THR A 36 6.56 -0.13 -1.14
N ARG A 37 7.57 0.47 -1.74
CA ARG A 37 7.67 0.46 -3.19
C ARG A 37 8.09 -0.94 -3.65
N ARG A 38 7.34 -1.48 -4.61
CA ARG A 38 7.60 -2.79 -5.19
C ARG A 38 8.42 -2.70 -6.47
N ASN A 39 8.03 -1.81 -7.37
CA ASN A 39 8.64 -1.72 -8.68
C ASN A 39 8.47 -0.34 -9.30
N ILE A 40 9.31 -0.06 -10.28
CA ILE A 40 9.20 1.11 -11.14
C ILE A 40 9.11 0.61 -12.57
N ASN A 41 8.01 0.94 -13.25
CA ASN A 41 7.83 0.60 -14.66
C ASN A 41 8.47 1.67 -15.53
N ILE A 42 9.43 1.27 -16.34
CA ILE A 42 10.19 2.16 -17.19
C ILE A 42 9.97 1.77 -18.66
N LYS A 43 9.68 2.74 -19.50
CA LYS A 43 9.65 2.56 -20.94
C LYS A 43 10.87 3.24 -21.55
N HIS A 44 11.55 2.53 -22.44
CA HIS A 44 12.69 3.08 -23.17
C HIS A 44 12.27 3.47 -24.58
N ALA A 45 12.65 4.70 -24.97
CA ALA A 45 12.46 5.21 -26.31
C ALA A 45 13.77 5.82 -26.78
N GLY A 46 14.42 5.22 -27.78
CA GLY A 46 15.77 5.58 -28.16
C GLY A 46 16.74 5.24 -27.03
N ASN A 47 17.55 6.22 -26.62
CA ASN A 47 18.50 6.06 -25.52
C ASN A 47 18.00 6.63 -24.19
N LYS A 48 16.72 7.00 -24.11
CA LYS A 48 16.14 7.58 -22.91
C LYS A 48 15.13 6.64 -22.27
N GLY A 49 15.17 6.55 -20.94
CA GLY A 49 14.17 5.89 -20.14
C GLY A 49 13.13 6.88 -19.64
N TYR A 50 11.87 6.45 -19.64
CA TYR A 50 10.76 7.21 -19.07
C TYR A 50 10.07 6.39 -17.99
N VAL A 51 9.87 6.99 -16.82
CA VAL A 51 9.11 6.35 -15.76
C VAL A 51 7.63 6.43 -16.12
N LEU A 52 6.98 5.27 -16.33
CA LEU A 52 5.55 5.19 -16.61
C LEU A 52 4.73 5.26 -15.33
N ASN A 53 5.05 4.40 -14.37
CA ASN A 53 4.41 4.38 -13.08
C ASN A 53 5.27 3.61 -12.08
N LYS A 54 4.87 3.71 -10.82
CA LYS A 54 5.47 2.91 -9.74
C LYS A 54 4.39 2.01 -9.16
N SER A 55 4.79 0.84 -8.70
CA SER A 55 3.88 -0.03 -7.95
C SER A 55 4.32 -0.12 -6.50
N TYR A 56 3.32 -0.19 -5.64
CA TYR A 56 3.53 -0.29 -4.19
C TYR A 56 2.82 -1.52 -3.66
N THR A 57 3.48 -2.21 -2.75
CA THR A 57 2.85 -3.26 -1.95
C THR A 57 2.24 -2.59 -0.74
N VAL A 58 0.94 -2.77 -0.55
CA VAL A 58 0.16 -2.06 0.47
C VAL A 58 -0.53 -3.09 1.36
N PRO A 59 0.12 -3.60 2.40
CA PRO A 59 -0.54 -4.45 3.37
C PRO A 59 -1.40 -3.62 4.31
N VAL A 60 -2.66 -4.02 4.45
CA VAL A 60 -3.59 -3.49 5.45
C VAL A 60 -3.66 -4.50 6.58
N ILE A 61 -3.31 -4.09 7.78
CA ILE A 61 -3.26 -4.97 8.95
C ILE A 61 -4.29 -4.53 9.96
N ASP A 62 -5.22 -5.40 10.31
CA ASP A 62 -6.29 -5.12 11.25
C ASP A 62 -6.63 -6.37 12.06
N ARG A 63 -7.07 -6.16 13.29
CA ARG A 63 -7.59 -7.24 14.14
C ARG A 63 -9.00 -7.66 13.72
N ASP A 64 -9.73 -6.76 13.07
CA ASP A 64 -11.09 -7.00 12.59
C ASP A 64 -11.04 -7.69 11.22
N PRO A 65 -11.56 -8.92 11.08
CA PRO A 65 -11.59 -9.60 9.78
C PRO A 65 -12.51 -8.92 8.75
N ASP A 66 -13.44 -8.09 9.23
CA ASP A 66 -14.38 -7.36 8.38
C ASP A 66 -14.06 -5.86 8.32
N SER A 67 -12.78 -5.52 8.30
CA SER A 67 -12.33 -4.14 8.31
C SER A 67 -12.81 -3.35 7.09
N LYS A 68 -13.42 -2.20 7.35
CA LYS A 68 -13.84 -1.28 6.30
C LYS A 68 -12.66 -0.64 5.57
N ILE A 69 -11.51 -0.57 6.21
CA ILE A 69 -10.27 -0.06 5.61
C ILE A 69 -9.87 -0.91 4.41
N VAL A 70 -10.01 -2.24 4.53
CA VAL A 70 -9.74 -3.16 3.43
C VAL A 70 -10.63 -2.84 2.23
N ASP A 71 -11.92 -2.66 2.45
CA ASP A 71 -12.87 -2.33 1.38
C ASP A 71 -12.53 -1.00 0.73
N GLU A 72 -12.18 0.01 1.51
CA GLU A 72 -11.84 1.34 1.00
C GLU A 72 -10.57 1.32 0.17
N VAL A 73 -9.54 0.58 0.61
CA VAL A 73 -8.31 0.43 -0.16
C VAL A 73 -8.57 -0.33 -1.45
N ALA A 74 -9.40 -1.37 -1.40
CA ALA A 74 -9.74 -2.17 -2.58
C ALA A 74 -10.43 -1.35 -3.67
N LEU A 75 -11.13 -0.28 -3.31
CA LEU A 75 -11.82 0.59 -4.25
C LEU A 75 -10.95 1.70 -4.84
N LEU A 76 -9.70 1.82 -4.42
CA LEU A 76 -8.79 2.82 -4.98
C LEU A 76 -8.46 2.51 -6.44
N PRO A 77 -8.26 3.55 -7.28
CA PRO A 77 -7.87 3.35 -8.68
C PRO A 77 -6.56 2.56 -8.79
N SER A 78 -6.50 1.69 -9.78
CA SER A 78 -5.31 0.88 -10.09
C SER A 78 -4.82 0.03 -8.91
N CYS A 79 -5.75 -0.44 -8.09
CA CYS A 79 -5.48 -1.30 -6.94
C CYS A 79 -5.94 -2.72 -7.25
N SER A 80 -5.12 -3.70 -6.88
CA SER A 80 -5.47 -5.12 -6.95
C SER A 80 -5.19 -5.80 -5.63
N HIS A 81 -6.04 -6.73 -5.25
CA HIS A 81 -5.88 -7.55 -4.05
C HIS A 81 -5.05 -8.79 -4.40
N ASP A 82 -3.92 -8.97 -3.71
CA ASP A 82 -3.01 -10.07 -3.98
C ASP A 82 -3.31 -11.30 -3.13
N ARG A 83 -3.45 -11.10 -1.82
CA ARG A 83 -3.72 -12.21 -0.89
C ARG A 83 -4.20 -11.71 0.46
N HIS A 84 -4.76 -12.64 1.23
CA HIS A 84 -5.14 -12.44 2.63
C HIS A 84 -4.56 -13.58 3.46
N TYR A 85 -4.04 -13.26 4.65
CA TYR A 85 -3.62 -14.26 5.62
C TYR A 85 -3.75 -13.71 7.03
N VAL A 86 -3.71 -14.62 8.01
CA VAL A 86 -3.80 -14.27 9.44
C VAL A 86 -2.48 -14.68 10.11
N SER A 87 -1.91 -13.77 10.87
CA SER A 87 -0.70 -14.02 11.65
C SER A 87 -0.80 -13.29 12.99
N ASP A 88 -0.54 -13.98 14.08
CA ASP A 88 -0.57 -13.44 15.44
C ASP A 88 -1.89 -12.73 15.80
N GLY A 89 -3.01 -13.26 15.30
CA GLY A 89 -4.33 -12.68 15.53
C GLY A 89 -4.62 -11.44 14.70
N LEU A 90 -3.75 -11.11 13.75
CA LEU A 90 -3.90 -9.96 12.86
C LEU A 90 -4.22 -10.42 11.44
N ASN A 91 -5.22 -9.80 10.85
CA ASN A 91 -5.61 -10.04 9.46
C ASN A 91 -4.77 -9.16 8.54
N HIS A 92 -4.09 -9.77 7.59
CA HIS A 92 -3.25 -9.08 6.61
C HIS A 92 -3.90 -9.20 5.24
N ASP A 93 -4.26 -8.08 4.63
CA ASP A 93 -4.74 -8.01 3.26
C ASP A 93 -3.71 -7.25 2.43
N ILE A 94 -3.12 -7.93 1.47
CA ILE A 94 -2.03 -7.39 0.68
C ILE A 94 -2.56 -6.90 -0.66
N PHE A 95 -2.35 -5.62 -0.93
CA PHE A 95 -2.75 -4.99 -2.18
C PHE A 95 -1.52 -4.54 -2.96
N THR A 96 -1.68 -4.43 -4.27
CA THR A 96 -0.73 -3.75 -5.15
C THR A 96 -1.43 -2.54 -5.73
N ILE A 97 -0.81 -1.38 -5.59
CA ILE A 97 -1.32 -0.12 -6.14
C ILE A 97 -0.31 0.44 -7.12
N TYR A 98 -0.77 0.76 -8.33
CA TYR A 98 0.01 1.48 -9.34
C TYR A 98 -0.31 2.97 -9.22
N TYR A 99 0.71 3.75 -8.94
CA TYR A 99 0.49 5.17 -8.65
C TYR A 99 1.41 6.11 -9.41
#